data_617914f95c6c9bf71d903165552ffdf2
#
_entry.id   617914f95c6c9bf71d903165552ffdf2
#
_cell.length_a   1.000
_cell.length_b   1.000
_cell.length_c   1.000
_cell.angle_alpha   90.00
_cell.angle_beta   90.00
_cell.angle_gamma   90.00
#
_symmetry.space_group_name_H-M   'P 1'
#
loop_
_entity.id
_entity.type
_entity.pdbx_description
1 polymer ?
#
loop_
_entity_poly.entity_id
_entity_poly.type
_entity_poly.pdbx_seq_one_letter_code
_entity_poly.pdbx_strand_id
1 'polypeptide(L)'
;MGWTASLDMGSEKMVMALASGEGSVCHLKGIKIMASQGIEHGVIKDKEKVRMCIRSLMSELMKDREIEVMNVALSGAVLRIVERRIVVPIQKKVVEQSDLFRAEQRCIDAYGGGQDEVVDILPVGYAIDRGEMIADPLDRSGRNLEVTYQVYLADYDYLADIQGLFEGSGIQEIEFYPAVRAYAEALDVERAERDFALVDLGAMGVNVVLFRDGMLEYEAHLPIGVRTIDTDTMAAFALSFG
;
A
#
# COMPACT_ATOMS: atom_id res chain seq x y z
N MET A 1 10.61 -8.26 21.99
CA MET A 1 10.65 -6.95 21.32
C MET A 1 10.98 -7.24 19.87
N GLY A 2 9.97 -7.26 19.01
CA GLY A 2 10.13 -7.55 17.57
C GLY A 2 10.69 -6.34 16.83
N TRP A 3 11.52 -6.59 15.82
CA TRP A 3 12.00 -5.56 14.91
C TRP A 3 11.25 -5.68 13.59
N THR A 4 10.76 -4.56 13.10
CA THR A 4 10.08 -4.45 11.80
C THR A 4 10.80 -3.43 10.95
N ALA A 5 10.94 -3.70 9.68
CA ALA A 5 11.43 -2.74 8.71
C ALA A 5 10.37 -2.44 7.66
N SER A 6 10.43 -1.25 7.08
CA SER A 6 9.57 -0.87 5.96
C SER A 6 10.44 -0.35 4.82
N LEU A 7 10.08 -0.69 3.59
CA LEU A 7 10.77 -0.30 2.37
C LEU A 7 9.79 0.36 1.40
N ASP A 8 10.14 1.57 0.98
CA ASP A 8 9.54 2.27 -0.15
C ASP A 8 10.51 2.23 -1.34
N MET A 9 10.07 1.66 -2.46
CA MET A 9 10.86 1.46 -3.67
C MET A 9 10.47 2.46 -4.76
N GLY A 10 10.83 3.73 -4.58
CA GLY A 10 10.57 4.77 -5.57
C GLY A 10 11.53 4.73 -6.77
N SER A 11 11.16 5.39 -7.87
CA SER A 11 12.00 5.47 -9.09
C SER A 11 13.21 6.40 -8.95
N GLU A 12 13.20 7.34 -8.00
CA GLU A 12 14.30 8.27 -7.74
C GLU A 12 15.08 7.91 -6.48
N LYS A 13 14.37 7.49 -5.45
CA LYS A 13 14.94 7.15 -4.15
C LYS A 13 14.28 5.91 -3.58
N MET A 14 15.08 5.12 -2.85
CA MET A 14 14.60 4.10 -1.94
C MET A 14 14.70 4.59 -0.51
N VAL A 15 13.68 4.33 0.27
CA VAL A 15 13.63 4.69 1.69
C VAL A 15 13.41 3.43 2.52
N MET A 16 14.27 3.19 3.48
CA MET A 16 14.07 2.11 4.45
C MET A 16 13.97 2.68 5.86
N ALA A 17 12.95 2.28 6.59
CA ALA A 17 12.74 2.62 7.99
C ALA A 17 12.86 1.38 8.86
N LEU A 18 13.40 1.54 10.06
CA LEU A 18 13.48 0.50 11.08
C LEU A 18 12.72 0.93 12.32
N ALA A 19 11.88 0.07 12.82
CA ALA A 19 11.10 0.30 14.02
C ALA A 19 11.14 -0.90 14.97
N SER A 20 10.81 -0.65 16.23
CA SER A 20 10.57 -1.70 17.23
C SER A 20 9.22 -1.49 17.87
N GLY A 21 8.44 -2.55 18.00
CA GLY A 21 7.14 -2.53 18.65
C GLY A 21 7.19 -2.96 20.12
N GLU A 22 6.39 -2.30 20.97
CA GLU A 22 6.09 -2.72 22.32
C GLU A 22 4.62 -2.46 22.60
N GLY A 23 3.82 -3.52 22.57
CA GLY A 23 2.37 -3.41 22.63
C GLY A 23 1.80 -2.69 21.39
N SER A 24 0.98 -1.65 21.61
CA SER A 24 0.41 -0.82 20.55
C SER A 24 1.31 0.35 20.11
N VAL A 25 2.51 0.47 20.67
CA VAL A 25 3.42 1.60 20.40
C VAL A 25 4.54 1.15 19.48
N CYS A 26 4.69 1.86 18.35
CA CYS A 26 5.77 1.67 17.39
C CYS A 26 6.82 2.79 17.58
N HIS A 27 8.07 2.41 17.81
CA HIS A 27 9.18 3.33 17.98
C HIS A 27 10.06 3.33 16.74
N LEU A 28 10.07 4.42 16.00
CA LEU A 28 11.00 4.61 14.89
C LEU A 28 12.44 4.69 15.44
N LYS A 29 13.34 3.83 14.93
CA LYS A 29 14.74 3.71 15.36
C LYS A 29 15.74 4.24 14.34
N GLY A 30 15.34 4.35 13.11
CA GLY A 30 16.18 4.89 12.06
C GLY A 30 15.48 4.93 10.71
N ILE A 31 15.93 5.85 9.86
CA ILE A 31 15.52 5.95 8.45
C ILE A 31 16.80 6.09 7.64
N LYS A 32 16.86 5.43 6.50
CA LYS A 32 17.89 5.59 5.48
C LYS A 32 17.25 5.84 4.13
N ILE A 33 17.87 6.73 3.40
CA ILE A 33 17.45 7.12 2.04
C ILE A 33 18.67 6.99 1.14
N MET A 34 18.47 6.42 -0.05
CA MET A 34 19.49 6.39 -1.09
C MET A 34 18.88 6.60 -2.48
N ALA A 35 19.70 6.99 -3.44
CA ALA A 35 19.28 7.05 -4.83
C ALA A 35 18.88 5.65 -5.32
N SER A 36 17.74 5.56 -5.98
CA SER A 36 17.23 4.31 -6.55
C SER A 36 17.97 3.95 -7.82
N GLN A 37 18.21 2.68 -8.03
CA GLN A 37 18.73 2.14 -9.27
C GLN A 37 17.92 0.90 -9.67
N GLY A 38 17.62 0.79 -10.97
CA GLY A 38 16.92 -0.37 -11.52
C GLY A 38 15.40 -0.34 -11.36
N ILE A 39 14.81 0.81 -10.98
CA ILE A 39 13.35 1.01 -10.91
C ILE A 39 12.97 2.17 -11.83
N GLU A 40 11.99 1.95 -12.70
CA GLU A 40 11.40 2.96 -13.57
C GLU A 40 9.87 2.89 -13.50
N HIS A 41 9.20 4.02 -13.31
CA HIS A 41 7.76 4.11 -13.15
C HIS A 41 7.20 3.16 -12.07
N GLY A 42 7.96 2.96 -10.97
CA GLY A 42 7.59 2.03 -9.90
C GLY A 42 7.79 0.55 -10.22
N VAL A 43 8.29 0.21 -11.43
CA VAL A 43 8.49 -1.17 -11.88
C VAL A 43 9.99 -1.53 -11.85
N ILE A 44 10.32 -2.72 -11.34
CA ILE A 44 11.69 -3.25 -11.35
C ILE A 44 12.10 -3.56 -12.79
N LYS A 45 13.19 -2.92 -13.24
CA LYS A 45 13.80 -3.14 -14.56
C LYS A 45 15.13 -3.89 -14.47
N ASP A 46 15.83 -3.76 -13.34
CA ASP A 46 17.12 -4.42 -13.10
C ASP A 46 17.17 -4.92 -11.66
N LYS A 47 16.86 -6.22 -11.49
CA LYS A 47 16.76 -6.88 -10.17
C LYS A 47 18.09 -6.81 -9.40
N GLU A 48 19.24 -6.91 -10.08
CA GLU A 48 20.54 -6.90 -9.41
C GLU A 48 20.85 -5.51 -8.83
N LYS A 49 20.58 -4.44 -9.56
CA LYS A 49 20.76 -3.08 -9.03
C LYS A 49 19.83 -2.82 -7.85
N VAL A 50 18.55 -3.22 -7.95
CA VAL A 50 17.61 -3.08 -6.84
C VAL A 50 18.09 -3.86 -5.61
N ARG A 51 18.55 -5.11 -5.81
CA ARG A 51 19.09 -5.95 -4.73
C ARG A 51 20.31 -5.29 -4.06
N MET A 52 21.20 -4.70 -4.84
CA MET A 52 22.36 -3.95 -4.29
C MET A 52 21.93 -2.77 -3.43
N CYS A 53 20.95 -1.99 -3.89
CA CYS A 53 20.39 -0.88 -3.12
C CYS A 53 19.78 -1.37 -1.80
N ILE A 54 18.95 -2.41 -1.83
CA ILE A 54 18.33 -3.00 -0.64
C ILE A 54 19.40 -3.48 0.35
N ARG A 55 20.41 -4.23 -0.12
CA ARG A 55 21.50 -4.71 0.74
C ARG A 55 22.30 -3.57 1.38
N SER A 56 22.54 -2.48 0.65
CA SER A 56 23.19 -1.30 1.19
C SER A 56 22.38 -0.68 2.31
N LEU A 57 21.08 -0.44 2.10
CA LEU A 57 20.17 0.09 3.12
C LEU A 57 20.12 -0.81 4.37
N MET A 58 20.01 -2.13 4.16
CA MET A 58 19.99 -3.10 5.25
C MET A 58 21.29 -3.09 6.06
N SER A 59 22.45 -3.09 5.40
CA SER A 59 23.75 -3.10 6.07
C SER A 59 23.97 -1.88 6.95
N GLU A 60 23.44 -0.72 6.55
CA GLU A 60 23.54 0.51 7.33
C GLU A 60 22.55 0.58 8.50
N LEU A 61 21.33 0.06 8.29
CA LEU A 61 20.22 0.28 9.22
C LEU A 61 20.01 -0.88 10.19
N MET A 62 20.16 -2.11 9.71
CA MET A 62 19.82 -3.30 10.50
C MET A 62 20.96 -3.80 11.34
N LYS A 63 22.22 -3.68 10.88
CA LYS A 63 23.43 -4.18 11.59
C LYS A 63 23.22 -5.60 12.10
N ASP A 64 23.30 -5.81 13.42
CA ASP A 64 23.19 -7.10 14.10
C ASP A 64 21.76 -7.41 14.60
N ARG A 65 20.73 -6.81 13.98
CA ARG A 65 19.33 -7.02 14.36
C ARG A 65 18.66 -8.01 13.45
N GLU A 66 17.96 -8.96 14.07
CA GLU A 66 17.06 -9.85 13.32
C GLU A 66 15.75 -9.12 13.05
N ILE A 67 15.42 -9.00 11.78
CA ILE A 67 14.16 -8.41 11.31
C ILE A 67 13.17 -9.54 11.05
N GLU A 68 12.07 -9.53 11.77
CA GLU A 68 11.03 -10.52 11.61
C GLU A 68 10.23 -10.27 10.34
N VAL A 69 9.79 -9.02 10.16
CA VAL A 69 8.91 -8.63 9.05
C VAL A 69 9.49 -7.45 8.29
N MET A 70 9.50 -7.54 6.96
CA MET A 70 9.76 -6.45 6.02
C MET A 70 8.45 -6.03 5.36
N ASN A 71 7.99 -4.83 5.65
CA ASN A 71 6.84 -4.23 4.98
C ASN A 71 7.28 -3.53 3.70
N VAL A 72 6.71 -3.90 2.57
CA VAL A 72 7.03 -3.29 1.27
C VAL A 72 5.81 -2.52 0.77
N ALA A 73 5.96 -1.21 0.62
CA ALA A 73 4.92 -0.36 0.06
C ALA A 73 4.89 -0.49 -1.47
N LEU A 74 3.71 -0.76 -2.00
CA LEU A 74 3.44 -0.83 -3.42
C LEU A 74 2.56 0.35 -3.84
N SER A 75 2.84 0.93 -5.00
CA SER A 75 2.05 2.03 -5.54
C SER A 75 2.07 2.05 -7.06
N GLY A 76 1.18 2.82 -7.64
CA GLY A 76 1.19 3.14 -9.06
C GLY A 76 0.93 1.95 -9.98
N ALA A 77 1.78 1.81 -10.99
CA ALA A 77 1.57 0.90 -12.11
C ALA A 77 1.62 -0.60 -11.75
N VAL A 78 2.08 -0.95 -10.55
CA VAL A 78 2.18 -2.36 -10.10
C VAL A 78 0.92 -2.85 -9.40
N LEU A 79 0.00 -1.94 -9.09
CA LEU A 79 -1.27 -2.27 -8.47
C LEU A 79 -2.43 -2.11 -9.45
N ARG A 80 -3.28 -3.10 -9.53
CA ARG A 80 -4.58 -3.02 -10.18
C ARG A 80 -5.66 -2.88 -9.11
N ILE A 81 -6.36 -1.76 -9.15
CA ILE A 81 -7.40 -1.43 -8.18
C ILE A 81 -8.76 -1.77 -8.82
N VAL A 82 -9.56 -2.57 -8.12
CA VAL A 82 -10.91 -2.92 -8.56
C VAL A 82 -11.90 -2.72 -7.42
N GLU A 83 -13.06 -2.19 -7.76
CA GLU A 83 -14.16 -2.10 -6.81
C GLU A 83 -14.92 -3.42 -6.75
N ARG A 84 -15.23 -3.88 -5.54
CA ARG A 84 -15.98 -5.11 -5.32
C ARG A 84 -17.05 -4.92 -4.26
N ARG A 85 -18.30 -5.21 -4.63
CA ARG A 85 -19.44 -5.22 -3.72
C ARG A 85 -19.69 -6.62 -3.21
N ILE A 86 -19.73 -6.78 -1.90
CA ILE A 86 -20.00 -8.03 -1.20
C ILE A 86 -21.27 -7.87 -0.37
N VAL A 87 -22.11 -8.90 -0.40
CA VAL A 87 -23.34 -8.96 0.42
C VAL A 87 -23.29 -10.19 1.30
N VAL A 88 -23.44 -9.99 2.60
CA VAL A 88 -23.52 -11.07 3.59
C VAL A 88 -24.77 -10.94 4.46
N PRO A 89 -25.40 -12.05 4.87
CA PRO A 89 -26.52 -11.99 5.81
C PRO A 89 -26.03 -11.59 7.21
N ILE A 90 -26.77 -10.70 7.88
CA ILE A 90 -26.53 -10.32 9.28
C ILE A 90 -27.11 -11.43 10.16
N GLN A 91 -26.27 -12.10 10.98
CA GLN A 91 -26.67 -13.29 11.71
C GLN A 91 -27.59 -13.02 12.91
N LYS A 92 -27.32 -11.95 13.66
CA LYS A 92 -28.02 -11.61 14.89
C LYS A 92 -28.96 -10.42 14.77
N LYS A 93 -29.40 -10.07 13.56
CA LYS A 93 -30.22 -8.90 13.24
C LYS A 93 -29.54 -7.54 13.50
N VAL A 94 -28.37 -7.52 14.11
CA VAL A 94 -27.54 -6.36 14.37
C VAL A 94 -26.16 -6.68 13.83
N VAL A 95 -25.53 -5.74 13.11
CA VAL A 95 -24.21 -5.92 12.53
C VAL A 95 -23.16 -6.03 13.63
N GLU A 96 -22.40 -7.12 13.60
CA GLU A 96 -21.28 -7.37 14.49
C GLU A 96 -19.97 -7.44 13.71
N GLN A 97 -18.85 -7.39 14.42
CA GLN A 97 -17.52 -7.53 13.82
C GLN A 97 -17.35 -8.83 13.00
N SER A 98 -18.02 -9.89 13.43
CA SER A 98 -18.04 -11.17 12.72
C SER A 98 -18.70 -11.10 11.33
N ASP A 99 -19.65 -10.16 11.12
CA ASP A 99 -20.29 -9.95 9.83
C ASP A 99 -19.34 -9.23 8.87
N LEU A 100 -18.56 -8.25 9.38
CA LEU A 100 -17.51 -7.57 8.63
C LEU A 100 -16.42 -8.56 8.21
N PHE A 101 -15.93 -9.37 9.14
CA PHE A 101 -14.92 -10.40 8.84
C PHE A 101 -15.39 -11.38 7.77
N ARG A 102 -16.67 -11.82 7.80
CA ARG A 102 -17.21 -12.69 6.75
C ARG A 102 -17.30 -12.02 5.39
N ALA A 103 -17.64 -10.72 5.36
CA ALA A 103 -17.66 -9.96 4.11
C ALA A 103 -16.25 -9.85 3.52
N GLU A 104 -15.26 -9.59 4.37
CA GLU A 104 -13.84 -9.51 4.02
C GLU A 104 -13.34 -10.82 3.44
N GLN A 105 -13.51 -11.94 4.15
CA GLN A 105 -13.09 -13.26 3.68
C GLN A 105 -13.75 -13.61 2.34
N ARG A 106 -15.04 -13.32 2.18
CA ARG A 106 -15.75 -13.57 0.93
C ARG A 106 -15.22 -12.69 -0.22
N CYS A 107 -14.72 -11.50 0.09
CA CYS A 107 -14.08 -10.65 -0.90
C CYS A 107 -12.75 -11.26 -1.36
N ILE A 108 -11.92 -11.69 -0.44
CA ILE A 108 -10.61 -12.31 -0.71
C ILE A 108 -10.79 -13.61 -1.49
N ASP A 109 -11.69 -14.49 -1.05
CA ASP A 109 -11.98 -15.78 -1.71
C ASP A 109 -12.40 -15.65 -3.17
N ALA A 110 -12.99 -14.52 -3.56
CA ALA A 110 -13.41 -14.26 -4.93
C ALA A 110 -12.23 -14.09 -5.93
N TYR A 111 -11.02 -13.92 -5.42
CA TYR A 111 -9.77 -13.77 -6.21
C TYR A 111 -8.83 -14.97 -6.08
N GLY A 112 -9.19 -16.00 -5.31
CA GLY A 112 -8.38 -17.21 -5.17
C GLY A 112 -8.17 -17.95 -6.49
N GLY A 113 -6.91 -18.29 -6.82
CA GLY A 113 -6.54 -19.12 -7.97
C GLY A 113 -6.33 -18.37 -9.29
N GLY A 114 -6.28 -17.05 -9.28
CA GLY A 114 -5.91 -16.19 -10.43
C GLY A 114 -4.40 -15.99 -10.58
N GLN A 115 -4.01 -15.21 -11.58
CA GLN A 115 -2.63 -14.74 -11.77
C GLN A 115 -2.29 -13.56 -10.83
N ASP A 116 -3.33 -12.86 -10.38
CA ASP A 116 -3.19 -11.76 -9.42
C ASP A 116 -3.36 -12.26 -8.00
N GLU A 117 -2.61 -11.70 -7.08
CA GLU A 117 -2.73 -11.89 -5.64
C GLU A 117 -3.38 -10.64 -5.00
N VAL A 118 -4.22 -10.86 -4.00
CA VAL A 118 -4.80 -9.77 -3.20
C VAL A 118 -3.74 -9.25 -2.25
N VAL A 119 -3.30 -8.03 -2.50
CA VAL A 119 -2.35 -7.31 -1.63
C VAL A 119 -3.07 -6.76 -0.40
N ASP A 120 -4.24 -6.14 -0.63
CA ASP A 120 -5.05 -5.57 0.45
C ASP A 120 -6.49 -5.35 -0.01
N ILE A 121 -7.39 -5.15 0.94
CA ILE A 121 -8.76 -4.71 0.69
C ILE A 121 -9.11 -3.59 1.67
N LEU A 122 -9.67 -2.50 1.16
CA LEU A 122 -10.10 -1.35 1.96
C LEU A 122 -11.61 -1.14 1.78
N PRO A 123 -12.40 -1.09 2.86
CA PRO A 123 -13.80 -0.75 2.76
C PRO A 123 -13.95 0.72 2.37
N VAL A 124 -14.76 0.99 1.37
CA VAL A 124 -15.08 2.35 0.90
C VAL A 124 -16.51 2.75 1.25
N GLY A 125 -17.30 1.84 1.82
CA GLY A 125 -18.62 2.12 2.31
C GLY A 125 -19.43 0.87 2.64
N TYR A 126 -20.42 1.09 3.47
CA TYR A 126 -21.34 0.05 3.94
C TYR A 126 -22.79 0.44 3.64
N ALA A 127 -23.65 -0.53 3.38
CA ALA A 127 -25.07 -0.32 3.30
C ALA A 127 -25.81 -1.48 3.98
N ILE A 128 -26.98 -1.20 4.53
CA ILE A 128 -27.84 -2.22 5.16
C ILE A 128 -29.12 -2.31 4.36
N ASP A 129 -29.49 -3.53 3.96
CA ASP A 129 -30.72 -3.84 3.20
C ASP A 129 -30.89 -2.95 1.96
N ARG A 130 -29.80 -2.62 1.24
CA ARG A 130 -29.76 -1.72 0.06
C ARG A 130 -30.14 -0.27 0.39
N GLY A 131 -29.93 0.14 1.64
CA GLY A 131 -30.11 1.52 2.07
C GLY A 131 -29.01 2.45 1.56
N GLU A 132 -28.97 3.64 2.13
CA GLU A 132 -27.90 4.61 1.87
C GLU A 132 -26.54 4.10 2.37
N MET A 133 -25.48 4.59 1.72
CA MET A 133 -24.11 4.28 2.14
C MET A 133 -23.78 5.00 3.45
N ILE A 134 -23.16 4.26 4.36
CA ILE A 134 -22.77 4.73 5.69
C ILE A 134 -21.30 4.39 5.95
N ALA A 135 -20.63 5.16 6.80
CA ALA A 135 -19.24 4.95 7.16
C ALA A 135 -19.06 3.85 8.22
N ASP A 136 -19.99 3.75 9.20
CA ASP A 136 -19.94 2.76 10.27
C ASP A 136 -21.23 1.94 10.32
N PRO A 137 -21.16 0.63 10.04
CA PRO A 137 -22.32 -0.26 10.06
C PRO A 137 -22.55 -0.93 11.42
N LEU A 138 -21.59 -0.86 12.37
CA LEU A 138 -21.70 -1.59 13.64
C LEU A 138 -22.94 -1.18 14.44
N ASP A 139 -23.50 -2.13 15.16
CA ASP A 139 -24.70 -1.97 16.00
C ASP A 139 -25.98 -1.57 15.23
N ARG A 140 -25.94 -1.51 13.91
CA ARG A 140 -27.12 -1.22 13.09
C ARG A 140 -27.91 -2.49 12.79
N SER A 141 -29.24 -2.35 12.82
CA SER A 141 -30.15 -3.47 12.57
C SER A 141 -30.45 -3.67 11.09
N GLY A 142 -30.53 -4.91 10.65
CA GLY A 142 -30.89 -5.26 9.28
C GLY A 142 -30.85 -6.77 9.02
N ARG A 143 -31.04 -7.14 7.77
CA ARG A 143 -30.97 -8.53 7.29
C ARG A 143 -29.70 -8.83 6.53
N ASN A 144 -29.25 -7.87 5.72
CA ASN A 144 -28.08 -8.01 4.87
C ASN A 144 -27.15 -6.80 5.06
N LEU A 145 -25.88 -7.09 5.25
CA LEU A 145 -24.80 -6.12 5.18
C LEU A 145 -24.21 -6.16 3.76
N GLU A 146 -24.12 -5.01 3.13
CA GLU A 146 -23.44 -4.80 1.88
C GLU A 146 -22.17 -3.99 2.17
N VAL A 147 -21.03 -4.46 1.68
CA VAL A 147 -19.75 -3.76 1.81
C VAL A 147 -19.19 -3.56 0.41
N THR A 148 -18.83 -2.33 0.10
CA THR A 148 -18.06 -2.00 -1.09
C THR A 148 -16.60 -1.90 -0.71
N TYR A 149 -15.75 -2.69 -1.36
CA TYR A 149 -14.31 -2.72 -1.14
C TYR A 149 -13.58 -2.16 -2.36
N GLN A 150 -12.51 -1.42 -2.12
CA GLN A 150 -11.40 -1.35 -3.06
C GLN A 150 -10.47 -2.53 -2.79
N VAL A 151 -10.21 -3.32 -3.83
CA VAL A 151 -9.35 -4.49 -3.80
C VAL A 151 -8.07 -4.15 -4.55
N TYR A 152 -6.94 -4.26 -3.90
CA TYR A 152 -5.62 -4.04 -4.45
C TYR A 152 -5.03 -5.37 -4.88
N LEU A 153 -4.79 -5.51 -6.16
CA LEU A 153 -4.27 -6.71 -6.79
C LEU A 153 -2.90 -6.43 -7.39
N ALA A 154 -1.99 -7.36 -7.23
CA ALA A 154 -0.70 -7.33 -7.91
C ALA A 154 -0.42 -8.68 -8.59
N ASP A 155 0.36 -8.64 -9.66
CA ASP A 155 0.80 -9.85 -10.36
C ASP A 155 1.66 -10.70 -9.42
N TYR A 156 1.31 -12.00 -9.32
CA TYR A 156 2.00 -12.96 -8.44
C TYR A 156 3.50 -13.04 -8.73
N ASP A 157 3.87 -13.09 -10.01
CA ASP A 157 5.28 -13.20 -10.40
C ASP A 157 6.06 -11.94 -10.01
N TYR A 158 5.43 -10.77 -10.08
CA TYR A 158 6.02 -9.51 -9.63
C TYR A 158 6.25 -9.49 -8.12
N LEU A 159 5.30 -9.97 -7.33
CA LEU A 159 5.45 -10.09 -5.87
C LEU A 159 6.56 -11.11 -5.52
N ALA A 160 6.60 -12.25 -6.21
CA ALA A 160 7.66 -13.24 -6.06
C ALA A 160 9.04 -12.68 -6.43
N ASP A 161 9.12 -11.83 -7.45
CA ASP A 161 10.33 -11.11 -7.83
C ASP A 161 10.83 -10.20 -6.69
N ILE A 162 9.94 -9.45 -6.05
CA ILE A 162 10.30 -8.62 -4.89
C ILE A 162 10.76 -9.50 -3.73
N GLN A 163 10.06 -10.58 -3.41
CA GLN A 163 10.46 -11.51 -2.36
C GLN A 163 11.86 -12.07 -2.61
N GLY A 164 12.16 -12.42 -3.87
CA GLY A 164 13.49 -12.90 -4.30
C GLY A 164 14.61 -11.88 -4.08
N LEU A 165 14.35 -10.56 -4.01
CA LEU A 165 15.37 -9.56 -3.70
C LEU A 165 15.94 -9.69 -2.28
N PHE A 166 15.18 -10.28 -1.37
CA PHE A 166 15.53 -10.46 0.03
C PHE A 166 16.12 -11.84 0.34
N GLU A 167 16.29 -12.71 -0.64
CA GLU A 167 16.91 -14.01 -0.44
C GLU A 167 18.29 -13.91 0.22
N GLY A 168 18.50 -14.68 1.27
CA GLY A 168 19.74 -14.70 2.06
C GLY A 168 19.93 -13.48 2.97
N SER A 169 18.92 -12.63 3.15
CA SER A 169 18.97 -11.46 4.03
C SER A 169 18.70 -11.76 5.50
N GLY A 170 18.09 -12.92 5.80
CA GLY A 170 17.66 -13.28 7.15
C GLY A 170 16.27 -12.77 7.53
N ILE A 171 15.58 -12.03 6.65
CA ILE A 171 14.19 -11.61 6.84
C ILE A 171 13.30 -12.85 6.76
N GLN A 172 12.38 -13.00 7.71
CA GLN A 172 11.51 -14.18 7.81
C GLN A 172 10.24 -14.03 6.95
N GLU A 173 9.68 -12.82 6.93
CA GLU A 173 8.41 -12.55 6.27
C GLU A 173 8.46 -11.22 5.53
N ILE A 174 7.83 -11.18 4.35
CA ILE A 174 7.67 -9.97 3.55
C ILE A 174 6.18 -9.75 3.36
N GLU A 175 5.71 -8.62 3.85
CA GLU A 175 4.34 -8.18 3.72
C GLU A 175 4.23 -7.02 2.74
N PHE A 176 3.19 -7.05 1.92
CA PHE A 176 2.94 -6.02 0.91
C PHE A 176 1.73 -5.17 1.30
N TYR A 177 1.84 -3.86 1.12
CA TYR A 177 0.78 -2.92 1.40
C TYR A 177 0.64 -1.89 0.28
N PRO A 178 -0.57 -1.48 -0.08
CA PRO A 178 -0.74 -0.30 -0.94
C PRO A 178 -0.29 0.95 -0.18
N ALA A 179 0.45 1.83 -0.85
CA ALA A 179 0.98 3.05 -0.23
C ALA A 179 -0.11 3.95 0.35
N VAL A 180 -1.32 3.93 -0.23
CA VAL A 180 -2.49 4.66 0.28
C VAL A 180 -2.82 4.30 1.71
N ARG A 181 -2.62 3.05 2.12
CA ARG A 181 -2.84 2.63 3.52
C ARG A 181 -1.89 3.33 4.47
N ALA A 182 -0.62 3.43 4.11
CA ALA A 182 0.36 4.16 4.90
C ALA A 182 0.02 5.66 5.00
N TYR A 183 -0.49 6.24 3.92
CA TYR A 183 -0.96 7.63 3.93
C TYR A 183 -2.16 7.82 4.87
N ALA A 184 -3.15 6.94 4.80
CA ALA A 184 -4.34 6.99 5.64
C ALA A 184 -3.97 6.91 7.13
N GLU A 185 -3.12 5.98 7.51
CA GLU A 185 -2.62 5.83 8.87
C GLU A 185 -1.79 7.03 9.33
N ALA A 186 -0.85 7.51 8.50
CA ALA A 186 0.03 8.62 8.85
C ALA A 186 -0.71 9.95 9.03
N LEU A 187 -1.82 10.12 8.32
CA LEU A 187 -2.64 11.33 8.37
C LEU A 187 -3.81 11.22 9.36
N ASP A 188 -3.97 10.06 10.03
CA ASP A 188 -5.08 9.77 10.94
C ASP A 188 -6.44 10.08 10.28
N VAL A 189 -6.61 9.57 9.06
CA VAL A 189 -7.74 9.93 8.17
C VAL A 189 -9.09 9.61 8.80
N GLU A 190 -9.19 8.52 9.56
CA GLU A 190 -10.42 8.12 10.24
C GLU A 190 -10.92 9.16 11.24
N ARG A 191 -10.01 10.02 11.76
CA ARG A 191 -10.33 11.11 12.68
C ARG A 191 -10.33 12.47 11.99
N ALA A 192 -10.10 12.53 10.69
CA ALA A 192 -10.12 13.78 9.97
C ALA A 192 -11.54 14.36 9.95
N GLU A 193 -11.68 15.60 10.43
CA GLU A 193 -12.96 16.33 10.44
C GLU A 193 -13.34 16.89 9.05
N ARG A 194 -12.51 16.69 8.04
CA ARG A 194 -12.69 17.29 6.71
C ARG A 194 -12.32 16.31 5.61
N ASP A 195 -13.05 16.43 4.51
CA ASP A 195 -12.65 15.82 3.25
C ASP A 195 -11.34 16.44 2.76
N PHE A 196 -10.46 15.64 2.21
CA PHE A 196 -9.20 16.13 1.66
C PHE A 196 -8.71 15.29 0.50
N ALA A 197 -7.84 15.89 -0.31
CA ALA A 197 -7.08 15.22 -1.34
C ALA A 197 -5.61 15.15 -0.92
N LEU A 198 -5.00 13.98 -1.13
CA LEU A 198 -3.56 13.80 -1.05
C LEU A 198 -3.02 13.61 -2.45
N VAL A 199 -1.96 14.36 -2.77
CA VAL A 199 -1.24 14.23 -4.04
C VAL A 199 0.20 13.90 -3.73
N ASP A 200 0.62 12.68 -4.06
CA ASP A 200 2.00 12.25 -3.96
C ASP A 200 2.71 12.47 -5.30
N LEU A 201 3.61 13.44 -5.33
CA LEU A 201 4.38 13.84 -6.51
C LEU A 201 5.69 13.06 -6.56
N GLY A 202 5.65 11.89 -7.19
CA GLY A 202 6.84 11.08 -7.41
C GLY A 202 7.67 11.51 -8.62
N ALA A 203 8.84 10.91 -8.78
CA ALA A 203 9.75 11.23 -9.90
C ALA A 203 9.16 10.84 -11.26
N MET A 204 8.55 9.67 -11.37
CA MET A 204 8.02 9.11 -12.62
C MET A 204 6.53 8.77 -12.56
N GLY A 205 5.84 9.14 -11.49
CA GLY A 205 4.41 8.91 -11.31
C GLY A 205 3.84 9.85 -10.26
N VAL A 206 2.54 10.12 -10.36
CA VAL A 206 1.77 10.89 -9.38
C VAL A 206 0.62 10.03 -8.91
N ASN A 207 0.45 9.91 -7.60
CA ASN A 207 -0.72 9.30 -7.00
C ASN A 207 -1.66 10.39 -6.46
N VAL A 208 -2.94 10.28 -6.77
CA VAL A 208 -3.99 11.17 -6.27
C VAL A 208 -4.97 10.34 -5.49
N VAL A 209 -5.22 10.72 -4.25
CA VAL A 209 -6.11 10.01 -3.34
C VAL A 209 -7.11 11.01 -2.74
N LEU A 210 -8.39 10.67 -2.77
CA LEU A 210 -9.45 11.47 -2.16
C LEU A 210 -10.04 10.70 -0.99
N PHE A 211 -10.14 11.40 0.14
CA PHE A 211 -10.81 10.91 1.34
C PHE A 211 -12.04 11.76 1.63
N ARG A 212 -13.15 11.09 1.95
CA ARG A 212 -14.40 11.70 2.38
C ARG A 212 -14.94 10.97 3.60
N ASP A 213 -15.34 11.73 4.60
CA ASP A 213 -15.86 11.19 5.87
C ASP A 213 -14.94 10.12 6.50
N GLY A 214 -13.61 10.30 6.38
CA GLY A 214 -12.61 9.37 6.89
C GLY A 214 -12.42 8.10 6.05
N MET A 215 -13.09 7.97 4.91
CA MET A 215 -12.98 6.83 4.02
C MET A 215 -12.33 7.20 2.69
N LEU A 216 -11.68 6.23 2.07
CA LEU A 216 -11.14 6.35 0.73
C LEU A 216 -12.27 6.40 -0.29
N GLU A 217 -12.41 7.53 -1.02
CA GLU A 217 -13.41 7.70 -2.06
C GLU A 217 -12.85 7.40 -3.45
N TYR A 218 -11.62 7.81 -3.70
CA TYR A 218 -11.02 7.69 -5.03
C TYR A 218 -9.49 7.60 -4.94
N GLU A 219 -8.92 6.78 -5.79
CA GLU A 219 -7.47 6.70 -6.01
C GLU A 219 -7.17 6.56 -7.50
N ALA A 220 -6.17 7.31 -7.96
CA ALA A 220 -5.65 7.19 -9.30
C ALA A 220 -4.13 7.35 -9.33
N HIS A 221 -3.50 6.60 -10.25
CA HIS A 221 -2.10 6.75 -10.59
C HIS A 221 -1.95 7.35 -11.99
N LEU A 222 -1.11 8.38 -12.10
CA LEU A 222 -0.74 9.01 -13.37
C LEU A 222 0.72 8.67 -13.67
N PRO A 223 1.05 8.09 -14.84
CA PRO A 223 2.42 7.73 -15.20
C PRO A 223 3.25 8.94 -15.67
N ILE A 224 3.08 10.08 -15.03
CA ILE A 224 3.76 11.35 -15.27
C ILE A 224 4.25 11.85 -13.92
N GLY A 225 5.54 12.08 -13.77
CA GLY A 225 6.13 12.58 -12.53
C GLY A 225 6.96 13.84 -12.75
N VAL A 226 7.59 14.34 -11.68
CA VAL A 226 8.38 15.59 -11.72
C VAL A 226 9.58 15.51 -12.68
N ARG A 227 10.10 14.31 -12.96
CA ARG A 227 11.19 14.10 -13.92
C ARG A 227 10.79 14.46 -15.36
N THR A 228 9.50 14.50 -15.68
CA THR A 228 9.03 14.99 -16.99
C THR A 228 9.41 16.45 -17.20
N ILE A 229 9.38 17.27 -16.13
CA ILE A 229 9.80 18.67 -16.19
C ILE A 229 11.29 18.78 -16.55
N ASP A 230 12.12 17.92 -15.96
CA ASP A 230 13.56 17.88 -16.27
C ASP A 230 13.79 17.49 -17.73
N THR A 231 13.13 16.43 -18.21
CA THR A 231 13.28 15.96 -19.60
C THR A 231 12.80 16.99 -20.61
N ASP A 232 11.69 17.67 -20.37
CA ASP A 232 11.16 18.72 -21.23
C ASP A 232 12.10 19.93 -21.25
N THR A 233 12.64 20.31 -20.09
CA THR A 233 13.63 21.40 -19.97
C THR A 233 14.91 21.05 -20.72
N MET A 234 15.41 19.84 -20.57
CA MET A 234 16.60 19.36 -21.30
C MET A 234 16.40 19.38 -22.83
N ALA A 235 15.23 18.90 -23.28
CA ALA A 235 14.89 18.91 -24.69
C ALA A 235 14.78 20.34 -25.24
N ALA A 236 14.14 21.25 -24.51
CA ALA A 236 13.94 22.64 -24.92
C ALA A 236 15.25 23.44 -25.00
N PHE A 237 16.20 23.16 -24.12
CA PHE A 237 17.47 23.92 -24.02
C PHE A 237 18.70 23.13 -24.46
N ALA A 238 18.54 21.93 -25.04
CA ALA A 238 19.61 21.04 -25.48
C ALA A 238 20.65 20.76 -24.35
N LEU A 239 20.14 20.53 -23.14
CA LEU A 239 20.96 20.21 -21.97
C LEU A 239 21.14 18.69 -21.83
N SER A 240 22.19 18.27 -21.11
CA SER A 240 22.34 16.86 -20.65
C SER A 240 22.06 16.76 -19.15
N PHE A 241 21.67 15.60 -18.71
CA PHE A 241 21.63 15.27 -17.25
C PHE A 241 23.08 15.36 -16.74
N GLY A 242 23.31 16.10 -15.67
CA GLY A 242 24.59 16.23 -14.99
C GLY A 242 24.90 15.03 -14.10
#